data_a20b2869503c1d4386b8e154553df012
#
_entry.id   a20b2869503c1d4386b8e154553df012
#
_cell.length_a   1.000
_cell.length_b   1.000
_cell.length_c   1.000
_cell.angle_alpha   90.00
_cell.angle_beta   90.00
_cell.angle_gamma   90.00
#
_symmetry.space_group_name_H-M   'P 1'
#
loop_
_entity.id
_entity.type
_entity.pdbx_description
1 polymer ?
#
loop_
_entity_poly.entity_id
_entity_poly.type
_entity_poly.pdbx_seq_one_letter_code
_entity_poly.pdbx_strand_id
1 'polypeptide(L)'
;QFDLFGGLNMGVKVAKFGGTSLADAGQFLKVKSIILADEERRYIVPSAPGKRHPNDHKITDLLYLCHTHAKEGVPFDEVFSLISSRYIEIVNELGLKLDINMYLEDLKEKIAGGYSRDYIASRGEYLNGLILAELLGYDFVDAAEIIYFNEAGVFDQERTDEIIGKRLADH
;
A
#
# COMPACT_ATOMS: atom_id res chain seq x y z
N GLN A 1 -10.72 39.84 -15.35
CA GLN A 1 -11.55 39.17 -16.33
C GLN A 1 -12.25 38.04 -15.61
N PHE A 2 -13.52 38.27 -15.24
CA PHE A 2 -14.34 37.25 -14.56
C PHE A 2 -14.80 36.26 -15.61
N ASP A 3 -14.48 34.97 -15.37
CA ASP A 3 -14.96 33.88 -16.18
C ASP A 3 -16.43 33.61 -15.82
N LEU A 4 -17.33 33.89 -16.77
CA LEU A 4 -18.78 33.86 -16.61
C LEU A 4 -19.40 32.44 -16.56
N PHE A 5 -18.55 31.42 -16.59
CA PHE A 5 -18.94 30.04 -16.37
C PHE A 5 -18.28 29.54 -15.06
N GLY A 6 -18.96 29.80 -13.96
CA GLY A 6 -18.54 29.33 -12.63
C GLY A 6 -18.57 27.80 -12.48
N GLY A 7 -17.82 27.10 -13.32
CA GLY A 7 -17.38 25.75 -13.06
C GLY A 7 -16.28 25.85 -12.01
N LEU A 8 -16.55 25.39 -10.77
CA LEU A 8 -15.51 25.04 -9.82
C LEU A 8 -14.52 24.17 -10.56
N ASN A 9 -13.32 24.70 -10.83
CA ASN A 9 -12.21 23.91 -11.34
C ASN A 9 -11.80 23.00 -10.18
N MET A 10 -12.47 21.85 -10.06
CA MET A 10 -12.20 20.84 -9.04
C MET A 10 -10.82 20.28 -9.34
N GLY A 11 -9.82 20.81 -8.67
CA GLY A 11 -8.45 20.32 -8.77
C GLY A 11 -8.39 18.87 -8.32
N VAL A 12 -7.57 18.05 -8.96
CA VAL A 12 -7.31 16.69 -8.51
C VAL A 12 -6.10 16.70 -7.58
N LYS A 13 -6.26 16.14 -6.38
CA LYS A 13 -5.19 16.05 -5.39
C LYS A 13 -4.72 14.60 -5.22
N VAL A 14 -3.41 14.43 -5.19
CA VAL A 14 -2.76 13.20 -4.74
C VAL A 14 -2.44 13.34 -3.26
N ALA A 15 -2.91 12.42 -2.44
CA ALA A 15 -2.64 12.41 -1.00
C ALA A 15 -1.80 11.19 -0.61
N LYS A 16 -0.64 11.44 0.01
CA LYS A 16 0.27 10.39 0.49
C LYS A 16 0.20 10.29 2.00
N PHE A 17 0.04 9.06 2.51
CA PHE A 17 0.01 8.77 3.94
C PHE A 17 1.19 7.89 4.34
N GLY A 18 1.97 8.34 5.33
CA GLY A 18 3.11 7.61 5.86
C GLY A 18 2.70 6.46 6.79
N GLY A 19 3.66 5.57 7.08
CA GLY A 19 3.38 4.33 7.82
C GLY A 19 2.80 4.54 9.22
N THR A 20 3.22 5.57 9.96
CA THR A 20 2.67 5.89 11.29
C THR A 20 1.18 6.28 11.21
N SER A 21 0.77 6.92 10.10
CA SER A 21 -0.64 7.26 9.86
C SER A 21 -1.50 6.07 9.45
N LEU A 22 -0.90 4.90 9.24
CA LEU A 22 -1.55 3.66 8.82
C LEU A 22 -1.08 2.47 9.67
N ALA A 23 -0.68 2.73 10.93
CA ALA A 23 -0.11 1.72 11.81
C ALA A 23 -1.13 0.74 12.41
N ASP A 24 -2.38 1.17 12.54
CA ASP A 24 -3.50 0.42 13.13
C ASP A 24 -4.85 0.90 12.58
N ALA A 25 -5.92 0.19 12.92
CA ALA A 25 -7.28 0.49 12.45
C ALA A 25 -7.76 1.90 12.85
N GLY A 26 -7.41 2.37 14.05
CA GLY A 26 -7.76 3.72 14.51
C GLY A 26 -7.13 4.80 13.63
N GLN A 27 -5.90 4.59 13.17
CA GLN A 27 -5.23 5.48 12.24
C GLN A 27 -5.86 5.42 10.84
N PHE A 28 -6.24 4.24 10.35
CA PHE A 28 -6.99 4.10 9.09
C PHE A 28 -8.29 4.89 9.10
N LEU A 29 -9.05 4.88 10.20
CA LEU A 29 -10.28 5.67 10.34
C LEU A 29 -10.02 7.18 10.30
N LYS A 30 -8.93 7.66 10.89
CA LYS A 30 -8.52 9.06 10.78
C LYS A 30 -8.15 9.43 9.35
N VAL A 31 -7.36 8.58 8.67
CA VAL A 31 -7.00 8.76 7.26
C VAL A 31 -8.25 8.80 6.39
N LYS A 32 -9.20 7.88 6.57
CA LYS A 32 -10.50 7.90 5.89
C LYS A 32 -11.21 9.25 6.08
N SER A 33 -11.28 9.74 7.30
CA SER A 33 -11.94 11.03 7.59
C SER A 33 -11.24 12.19 6.87
N ILE A 34 -9.90 12.20 6.83
CA ILE A 34 -9.13 13.21 6.12
C ILE A 34 -9.39 13.15 4.62
N ILE A 35 -9.40 11.95 4.03
CA ILE A 35 -9.63 11.78 2.58
C ILE A 35 -11.02 12.28 2.21
N LEU A 36 -12.05 11.82 2.92
CA LEU A 36 -13.44 12.14 2.61
C LEU A 36 -13.83 13.60 2.92
N ALA A 37 -13.02 14.32 3.69
CA ALA A 37 -13.24 15.76 3.95
C ALA A 37 -12.95 16.66 2.74
N ASP A 38 -12.41 16.13 1.65
CA ASP A 38 -12.04 16.90 0.47
C ASP A 38 -12.15 16.00 -0.78
N GLU A 39 -13.19 16.23 -1.57
CA GLU A 39 -13.50 15.45 -2.77
C GLU A 39 -12.43 15.56 -3.87
N GLU A 40 -11.54 16.54 -3.79
CA GLU A 40 -10.41 16.66 -4.71
C GLU A 40 -9.30 15.62 -4.43
N ARG A 41 -9.27 14.97 -3.25
CA ARG A 41 -8.33 13.90 -2.89
C ARG A 41 -8.72 12.58 -3.54
N ARG A 42 -8.44 12.45 -4.82
CA ARG A 42 -8.88 11.31 -5.63
C ARG A 42 -7.84 10.20 -5.74
N TYR A 43 -6.56 10.52 -5.67
CA TYR A 43 -5.47 9.54 -5.73
C TYR A 43 -4.79 9.43 -4.39
N ILE A 44 -4.81 8.23 -3.82
CA ILE A 44 -4.31 7.97 -2.48
C ILE A 44 -3.12 7.02 -2.54
N VAL A 45 -2.00 7.42 -1.92
CA VAL A 45 -0.76 6.63 -1.90
C VAL A 45 -0.43 6.25 -0.46
N PRO A 46 -0.82 5.04 -0.02
CA PRO A 46 -0.52 4.55 1.33
C PRO A 46 0.89 3.97 1.43
N SER A 47 1.53 4.12 2.58
CA SER A 47 2.72 3.38 2.98
C SER A 47 2.34 2.08 3.69
N ALA A 48 3.28 1.15 3.85
CA ALA A 48 3.12 0.00 4.74
C ALA A 48 2.89 0.44 6.20
N PRO A 49 2.30 -0.40 7.07
CA PRO A 49 2.08 -0.06 8.47
C PRO A 49 3.39 0.25 9.21
N GLY A 50 3.43 1.43 9.81
CA GLY A 50 4.52 1.85 10.68
C GLY A 50 4.42 1.27 12.09
N LYS A 51 5.18 1.86 13.01
CA LYS A 51 5.13 1.52 14.43
C LYS A 51 3.89 2.11 15.09
N ARG A 52 3.18 1.32 15.92
CA ARG A 52 2.10 1.76 16.80
C ARG A 52 2.63 2.46 18.05
N HIS A 53 3.83 2.07 18.49
CA HIS A 53 4.54 2.61 19.67
C HIS A 53 6.07 2.46 19.50
N PRO A 54 6.90 3.10 20.35
CA PRO A 54 8.37 3.13 20.16
C PRO A 54 9.03 1.74 20.07
N ASN A 55 8.51 0.74 20.78
CA ASN A 55 9.06 -0.62 20.81
C ASN A 55 8.43 -1.55 19.76
N ASP A 56 7.58 -1.05 18.88
CA ASP A 56 6.96 -1.84 17.82
C ASP A 56 7.87 -1.95 16.60
N HIS A 57 7.52 -2.84 15.68
CA HIS A 57 8.24 -3.07 14.43
C HIS A 57 7.49 -2.43 13.26
N LYS A 58 8.24 -1.89 12.29
CA LYS A 58 7.68 -1.54 10.98
C LYS A 58 7.48 -2.82 10.17
N ILE A 59 6.38 -2.91 9.46
CA ILE A 59 6.11 -4.06 8.59
C ILE A 59 7.20 -4.23 7.53
N THR A 60 7.70 -3.15 6.95
CA THR A 60 8.79 -3.19 5.96
C THR A 60 10.06 -3.83 6.53
N ASP A 61 10.42 -3.52 7.78
CA ASP A 61 11.59 -4.11 8.44
C ASP A 61 11.41 -5.63 8.66
N LEU A 62 10.19 -6.05 9.03
CA LEU A 62 9.86 -7.48 9.19
C LEU A 62 9.88 -8.22 7.84
N LEU A 63 9.40 -7.59 6.75
CA LEU A 63 9.47 -8.17 5.40
C LEU A 63 10.92 -8.37 4.94
N TYR A 64 11.79 -7.39 5.18
CA TYR A 64 13.22 -7.55 4.92
C TYR A 64 13.84 -8.68 5.72
N LEU A 65 13.44 -8.85 6.97
CA LEU A 65 13.94 -9.93 7.83
C LEU A 65 13.46 -11.29 7.32
N CYS A 66 12.18 -11.44 6.96
CA CYS A 66 11.66 -12.67 6.35
C CYS A 66 12.42 -13.04 5.07
N HIS A 67 12.66 -12.06 4.19
CA HIS A 67 13.43 -12.29 2.96
C HIS A 67 14.85 -12.77 3.25
N THR A 68 15.53 -12.14 4.23
CA THR A 68 16.89 -12.54 4.63
C THR A 68 16.90 -13.97 5.18
N HIS A 69 15.97 -14.31 6.08
CA HIS A 69 15.84 -15.65 6.64
C HIS A 69 15.61 -16.70 5.55
N ALA A 70 14.67 -16.45 4.63
CA ALA A 70 14.40 -17.37 3.51
C ALA A 70 15.62 -17.58 2.61
N LYS A 71 16.36 -16.51 2.30
CA LYS A 71 17.57 -16.57 1.50
C LYS A 71 18.69 -17.40 2.16
N GLU A 72 18.78 -17.36 3.48
CA GLU A 72 19.79 -18.07 4.28
C GLU A 72 19.32 -19.47 4.70
N GLY A 73 18.12 -19.90 4.30
CA GLY A 73 17.54 -21.19 4.67
C GLY A 73 17.12 -21.27 6.14
N VAL A 74 16.92 -20.12 6.79
CA VAL A 74 16.43 -20.01 8.17
C VAL A 74 14.91 -19.92 8.16
N PRO A 75 14.18 -20.62 9.07
CA PRO A 75 12.73 -20.44 9.19
C PRO A 75 12.34 -18.99 9.47
N PHE A 76 11.33 -18.50 8.76
CA PHE A 76 10.84 -17.14 8.94
C PHE A 76 9.39 -17.06 9.47
N ASP A 77 8.79 -18.19 9.82
CA ASP A 77 7.40 -18.28 10.24
C ASP A 77 7.07 -17.40 11.44
N GLU A 78 7.94 -17.33 12.44
CA GLU A 78 7.74 -16.49 13.63
C GLU A 78 7.71 -15.00 13.26
N VAL A 79 8.64 -14.56 12.41
CA VAL A 79 8.68 -13.17 11.93
C VAL A 79 7.46 -12.87 11.06
N PHE A 80 7.09 -13.79 10.17
CA PHE A 80 5.93 -13.65 9.31
C PHE A 80 4.62 -13.60 10.11
N SER A 81 4.54 -14.31 11.22
CA SER A 81 3.37 -14.25 12.10
C SER A 81 3.10 -12.87 12.66
N LEU A 82 4.13 -12.05 12.90
CA LEU A 82 3.99 -10.66 13.34
C LEU A 82 3.39 -9.78 12.23
N ILE A 83 3.78 -10.04 10.97
CA ILE A 83 3.21 -9.36 9.80
C ILE A 83 1.75 -9.73 9.64
N SER A 84 1.45 -11.03 9.63
CA SER A 84 0.09 -11.56 9.44
C SER A 84 -0.86 -11.06 10.51
N SER A 85 -0.44 -11.15 11.78
CA SER A 85 -1.25 -10.67 12.91
C SER A 85 -1.62 -9.19 12.77
N ARG A 86 -0.68 -8.34 12.33
CA ARG A 86 -0.92 -6.92 12.13
C ARG A 86 -2.01 -6.65 11.10
N TYR A 87 -1.94 -7.28 9.94
CA TYR A 87 -2.92 -7.07 8.86
C TYR A 87 -4.29 -7.67 9.20
N ILE A 88 -4.32 -8.86 9.80
CA ILE A 88 -5.54 -9.52 10.27
C ILE A 88 -6.24 -8.65 11.33
N GLU A 89 -5.49 -8.12 12.29
CA GLU A 89 -5.99 -7.21 13.33
C GLU A 89 -6.63 -5.96 12.72
N ILE A 90 -5.93 -5.30 11.80
CA ILE A 90 -6.44 -4.11 11.09
C ILE A 90 -7.75 -4.42 10.34
N VAL A 91 -7.79 -5.49 9.54
CA VAL A 91 -8.97 -5.86 8.75
C VAL A 91 -10.16 -6.19 9.65
N ASN A 92 -9.93 -6.95 10.72
CA ASN A 92 -10.97 -7.35 11.67
C ASN A 92 -11.54 -6.15 12.44
N GLU A 93 -10.68 -5.27 12.95
CA GLU A 93 -11.09 -4.07 13.69
C GLU A 93 -11.83 -3.05 12.80
N LEU A 94 -11.48 -2.98 11.50
CA LEU A 94 -12.20 -2.17 10.53
C LEU A 94 -13.51 -2.82 10.04
N GLY A 95 -13.76 -4.09 10.37
CA GLY A 95 -14.94 -4.84 9.96
C GLY A 95 -15.04 -5.06 8.44
N LEU A 96 -13.90 -5.16 7.76
CA LEU A 96 -13.85 -5.33 6.31
C LEU A 96 -14.11 -6.79 5.91
N LYS A 97 -14.62 -6.98 4.67
CA LYS A 97 -14.88 -8.31 4.11
C LYS A 97 -13.70 -8.86 3.31
N LEU A 98 -12.61 -8.10 3.21
CA LEU A 98 -11.39 -8.49 2.51
C LEU A 98 -10.82 -9.78 3.10
N ASP A 99 -10.68 -10.82 2.29
CA ASP A 99 -9.96 -12.04 2.70
C ASP A 99 -8.45 -11.79 2.67
N ILE A 100 -7.97 -11.13 3.71
CA ILE A 100 -6.55 -10.79 3.83
C ILE A 100 -5.66 -12.02 3.95
N ASN A 101 -6.19 -13.16 4.43
CA ASN A 101 -5.42 -14.39 4.59
C ASN A 101 -4.94 -14.93 3.24
N MET A 102 -5.79 -14.87 2.20
CA MET A 102 -5.39 -15.28 0.85
C MET A 102 -4.15 -14.49 0.36
N TYR A 103 -4.11 -13.20 0.59
CA TYR A 103 -2.97 -12.35 0.18
C TYR A 103 -1.73 -12.59 1.04
N LEU A 104 -1.90 -12.90 2.33
CA LEU A 104 -0.81 -13.24 3.22
C LEU A 104 -0.18 -14.59 2.89
N GLU A 105 -0.98 -15.58 2.51
CA GLU A 105 -0.49 -16.88 2.04
C GLU A 105 0.31 -16.74 0.74
N ASP A 106 -0.21 -16.01 -0.25
CA ASP A 106 0.51 -15.70 -1.49
C ASP A 106 1.85 -14.98 -1.21
N LEU A 107 1.86 -14.01 -0.29
CA LEU A 107 3.09 -13.33 0.11
C LEU A 107 4.09 -14.29 0.76
N LYS A 108 3.63 -15.19 1.62
CA LYS A 108 4.48 -16.20 2.27
C LYS A 108 5.11 -17.14 1.24
N GLU A 109 4.33 -17.59 0.26
CA GLU A 109 4.82 -18.41 -0.86
C GLU A 109 5.87 -17.66 -1.69
N LYS A 110 5.67 -16.39 -1.98
CA LYS A 110 6.63 -15.56 -2.71
C LYS A 110 7.94 -15.34 -1.96
N ILE A 111 7.89 -15.18 -0.63
CA ILE A 111 9.08 -15.12 0.21
C ILE A 111 9.85 -16.44 0.12
N ALA A 112 9.18 -17.58 0.28
CA ALA A 112 9.76 -18.91 0.17
C ALA A 112 10.28 -19.21 -1.24
N GLY A 113 9.61 -18.70 -2.27
CA GLY A 113 9.96 -18.84 -3.68
C GLY A 113 11.13 -17.98 -4.15
N GLY A 114 11.73 -17.17 -3.26
CA GLY A 114 12.94 -16.40 -3.56
C GLY A 114 12.72 -15.15 -4.42
N TYR A 115 11.55 -14.54 -4.36
CA TYR A 115 11.29 -13.24 -5.01
C TYR A 115 12.27 -12.17 -4.49
N SER A 116 12.52 -11.14 -5.31
CA SER A 116 13.51 -10.11 -4.96
C SER A 116 13.14 -9.38 -3.66
N ARG A 117 14.17 -8.90 -2.96
CA ARG A 117 14.03 -8.15 -1.71
C ARG A 117 13.10 -6.95 -1.85
N ASP A 118 13.23 -6.21 -2.95
CA ASP A 118 12.44 -5.01 -3.20
C ASP A 118 10.99 -5.34 -3.52
N TYR A 119 10.75 -6.44 -4.25
CA TYR A 119 9.40 -6.92 -4.49
C TYR A 119 8.70 -7.31 -3.18
N ILE A 120 9.37 -8.11 -2.33
CA ILE A 120 8.81 -8.52 -1.03
C ILE A 120 8.52 -7.29 -0.15
N ALA A 121 9.45 -6.34 -0.07
CA ALA A 121 9.24 -5.11 0.69
C ALA A 121 8.02 -4.32 0.19
N SER A 122 7.84 -4.20 -1.12
CA SER A 122 6.71 -3.47 -1.73
C SER A 122 5.34 -4.06 -1.40
N ARG A 123 5.28 -5.34 -0.98
CA ARG A 123 4.00 -5.98 -0.60
C ARG A 123 3.41 -5.42 0.68
N GLY A 124 4.19 -4.72 1.50
CA GLY A 124 3.66 -3.98 2.65
C GLY A 124 2.73 -2.86 2.22
N GLU A 125 3.15 -2.04 1.26
CA GLU A 125 2.33 -1.00 0.66
C GLU A 125 1.14 -1.56 -0.11
N TYR A 126 1.34 -2.65 -0.83
CA TYR A 126 0.31 -3.36 -1.57
C TYR A 126 -0.85 -3.79 -0.66
N LEU A 127 -0.56 -4.48 0.45
CA LEU A 127 -1.58 -4.93 1.39
C LEU A 127 -2.31 -3.74 2.06
N ASN A 128 -1.61 -2.69 2.43
CA ASN A 128 -2.24 -1.47 2.94
C ASN A 128 -3.11 -0.77 1.89
N GLY A 129 -2.69 -0.80 0.63
CA GLY A 129 -3.46 -0.28 -0.49
C GLY A 129 -4.79 -1.01 -0.66
N LEU A 130 -4.78 -2.34 -0.61
CA LEU A 130 -5.99 -3.17 -0.67
C LEU A 130 -6.96 -2.85 0.47
N ILE A 131 -6.45 -2.78 1.71
CA ILE A 131 -7.26 -2.47 2.89
C ILE A 131 -7.87 -1.07 2.78
N LEU A 132 -7.08 -0.08 2.38
CA LEU A 132 -7.55 1.29 2.28
C LEU A 132 -8.56 1.47 1.15
N ALA A 133 -8.35 0.81 0.01
CA ALA A 133 -9.29 0.80 -1.11
C ALA A 133 -10.65 0.20 -0.71
N GLU A 134 -10.66 -0.96 -0.05
CA GLU A 134 -11.88 -1.57 0.49
C GLU A 134 -12.58 -0.65 1.51
N LEU A 135 -11.81 -0.03 2.42
CA LEU A 135 -12.35 0.87 3.45
C LEU A 135 -13.00 2.12 2.85
N LEU A 136 -12.48 2.63 1.74
CA LEU A 136 -12.96 3.83 1.07
C LEU A 136 -14.02 3.54 0.00
N GLY A 137 -14.10 2.30 -0.51
CA GLY A 137 -14.85 1.95 -1.71
C GLY A 137 -14.19 2.51 -2.98
N TYR A 138 -12.88 2.61 -3.00
CA TYR A 138 -12.07 3.10 -4.12
C TYR A 138 -11.48 1.94 -4.91
N ASP A 139 -11.15 2.21 -6.18
CA ASP A 139 -10.42 1.25 -7.00
C ASP A 139 -8.98 1.10 -6.52
N PHE A 140 -8.49 -0.13 -6.51
CA PHE A 140 -7.11 -0.44 -6.19
C PHE A 140 -6.27 -0.56 -7.47
N VAL A 141 -5.10 0.06 -7.46
CA VAL A 141 -4.11 -0.06 -8.54
C VAL A 141 -2.77 -0.49 -7.92
N ASP A 142 -2.25 -1.66 -8.32
CA ASP A 142 -0.91 -2.08 -7.89
C ASP A 142 0.16 -1.21 -8.57
N ALA A 143 0.99 -0.55 -7.77
CA ALA A 143 2.09 0.26 -8.26
C ALA A 143 3.07 -0.56 -9.13
N ALA A 144 3.19 -1.87 -8.89
CA ALA A 144 4.01 -2.76 -9.70
C ALA A 144 3.53 -2.90 -11.16
N GLU A 145 2.27 -2.58 -11.45
CA GLU A 145 1.69 -2.62 -12.80
C GLU A 145 1.89 -1.33 -13.58
N ILE A 146 2.17 -0.22 -12.88
CA ILE A 146 2.19 1.11 -13.49
C ILE A 146 3.51 1.87 -13.35
N ILE A 147 4.41 1.44 -12.46
CA ILE A 147 5.72 2.07 -12.26
C ILE A 147 6.80 1.18 -12.86
N TYR A 148 7.57 1.73 -13.80
CA TYR A 148 8.57 1.00 -14.54
C TYR A 148 9.99 1.46 -14.24
N PHE A 149 10.89 0.47 -14.22
CA PHE A 149 12.33 0.66 -14.15
C PHE A 149 12.95 0.00 -15.37
N ASN A 150 13.99 0.59 -15.92
CA ASN A 150 14.75 -0.02 -17.02
C ASN A 150 15.61 -1.20 -16.51
N GLU A 151 16.30 -1.87 -17.44
CA GLU A 151 17.17 -3.02 -17.12
C GLU A 151 18.32 -2.69 -16.15
N ALA A 152 18.72 -1.43 -16.06
CA ALA A 152 19.71 -0.95 -15.10
C ALA A 152 19.10 -0.59 -13.71
N GLY A 153 17.80 -0.78 -13.51
CA GLY A 153 17.10 -0.44 -12.28
C GLY A 153 16.85 1.07 -12.10
N VAL A 154 16.96 1.86 -13.17
CA VAL A 154 16.68 3.28 -13.15
C VAL A 154 15.20 3.51 -13.51
N PHE A 155 14.54 4.42 -12.79
CA PHE A 155 13.15 4.78 -13.04
C PHE A 155 12.96 5.26 -14.48
N ASP A 156 12.01 4.64 -15.18
CA ASP A 156 11.62 4.98 -16.56
C ASP A 156 10.38 5.87 -16.52
N GLN A 157 10.62 7.17 -16.51
CA GLN A 157 9.55 8.16 -16.41
C GLN A 157 8.62 8.13 -17.62
N GLU A 158 9.15 8.09 -18.84
CA GLU A 158 8.35 8.17 -20.05
C GLU A 158 7.36 7.01 -20.15
N ARG A 159 7.85 5.79 -19.93
CA ARG A 159 7.01 4.58 -19.91
C ARG A 159 6.01 4.59 -18.78
N THR A 160 6.42 5.04 -17.59
CA THR A 160 5.54 5.16 -16.42
C THR A 160 4.41 6.16 -16.69
N ASP A 161 4.73 7.35 -17.19
CA ASP A 161 3.74 8.39 -17.49
C ASP A 161 2.73 7.94 -18.56
N GLU A 162 3.18 7.24 -19.61
CA GLU A 162 2.31 6.67 -20.64
C GLU A 162 1.31 5.66 -20.06
N ILE A 163 1.78 4.76 -19.19
CA ILE A 163 0.95 3.70 -18.62
C ILE A 163 -0.01 4.25 -17.57
N ILE A 164 0.47 5.14 -16.69
CA ILE A 164 -0.39 5.84 -15.72
C ILE A 164 -1.47 6.61 -16.46
N GLY A 165 -1.11 7.37 -17.52
CA GLY A 165 -2.07 8.11 -18.31
C GLY A 165 -3.17 7.23 -18.90
N LYS A 166 -2.83 6.07 -19.45
CA LYS A 166 -3.79 5.08 -19.96
C LYS A 166 -4.64 4.44 -18.87
N ARG A 167 -3.99 4.03 -17.77
CA ARG A 167 -4.64 3.29 -16.67
C ARG A 167 -5.61 4.16 -15.87
N LEU A 168 -5.32 5.45 -15.73
CA LEU A 168 -6.14 6.39 -14.96
C LEU A 168 -7.09 7.25 -15.82
N ALA A 169 -7.03 7.15 -17.15
CA ALA A 169 -7.89 7.92 -18.03
C ALA A 169 -9.41 7.66 -17.81
N ASP A 170 -9.74 6.44 -17.36
CA ASP A 170 -11.12 5.99 -17.14
C ASP A 170 -11.56 6.06 -15.65
N HIS A 171 -10.71 6.63 -14.78
CA HIS A 171 -10.97 6.78 -13.33
C HIS A 171 -11.15 8.26 -12.90
#